data_a60b4e8a033d089cac43df48d0efb248
#
_entry.id   a60b4e8a033d089cac43df48d0efb248
#
_cell.length_a   1.000
_cell.length_b   1.000
_cell.length_c   1.000
_cell.angle_alpha   90.00
_cell.angle_beta   90.00
_cell.angle_gamma   90.00
#
_symmetry.space_group_name_H-M   'P 1'
#
loop_
_entity.id
_entity.type
_entity.pdbx_description
1 polymer ?
#
loop_
_entity_poly.entity_id
_entity_poly.type
_entity_poly.pdbx_seq_one_letter_code
_entity_poly.pdbx_strand_id
1 'polypeptide(L)'
;MAEEPAPDSERVGQPGGLSVTTTAADGIRVIHPTGEIDHHTCGQLQQALNTLTADRPRVVVDLSRVTFMDSSGINILIAAYKNVTAADGWIRLAAPTTPVLRVLQLVRVDDLIHCYPDLSQALAP
;
A
#
# COMPACT_ATOMS: atom_id res chain seq x y z
N MET A 1 -5.57 3.82 -30.35
CA MET A 1 -5.38 3.87 -29.91
C MET A 1 -5.05 3.93 -29.18
N ALA A 2 -5.26 3.91 -28.94
CA ALA A 2 -4.99 4.04 -28.31
C ALA A 2 -4.54 4.03 -27.60
N GLU A 3 -4.58 4.05 -27.34
CA GLU A 3 -4.17 4.00 -26.83
C GLU A 3 -3.82 4.20 -26.05
N GLU A 4 -4.08 4.22 -25.81
CA GLU A 4 -3.78 4.31 -25.12
C GLU A 4 -3.36 4.37 -24.38
N PRO A 5 -3.47 4.43 -24.17
CA PRO A 5 -3.11 4.28 -23.44
C PRO A 5 -2.67 4.12 -22.89
N ALA A 6 -2.72 4.14 -22.65
CA ALA A 6 -2.37 3.84 -22.02
C ALA A 6 -1.95 3.74 -21.38
N PRO A 7 -1.93 3.98 -21.12
CA PRO A 7 -1.54 3.58 -20.39
C PRO A 7 -1.54 2.94 -19.66
N ASP A 8 -1.83 3.31 -19.39
CA ASP A 8 -1.83 2.42 -18.55
C ASP A 8 -2.08 1.33 -18.96
N SER A 9 -2.24 1.30 -19.68
CA SER A 9 -2.52 0.15 -20.09
C SER A 9 -1.44 -0.66 -20.52
N GLU A 10 -0.41 -0.36 -20.63
CA GLU A 10 0.47 -1.12 -20.91
C GLU A 10 0.82 -2.05 -20.05
N ARG A 11 1.03 -2.00 -19.10
CA ARG A 11 1.24 -3.00 -18.25
C ARG A 11 0.06 -3.68 -17.99
N VAL A 12 -0.91 -3.14 -18.40
CA VAL A 12 -2.21 -3.61 -18.17
C VAL A 12 -2.45 -5.03 -18.49
N GLY A 13 -1.93 -5.58 -19.50
CA GLY A 13 -2.19 -6.95 -19.85
C GLY A 13 -1.36 -7.98 -19.12
N GLN A 14 -0.56 -7.60 -18.16
CA GLN A 14 0.32 -8.55 -17.50
C GLN A 14 -0.38 -9.25 -16.36
N PRO A 15 -0.50 -10.59 -16.39
CA PRO A 15 -1.04 -11.33 -15.27
C PRO A 15 -0.18 -11.08 -14.04
N GLY A 16 -0.79 -10.92 -12.88
CA GLY A 16 -0.07 -10.70 -11.66
C GLY A 16 0.59 -9.35 -11.56
N GLY A 17 0.20 -8.38 -12.40
CA GLY A 17 0.75 -7.03 -12.34
C GLY A 17 0.22 -6.24 -11.18
N LEU A 18 0.84 -5.10 -10.95
CA LEU A 18 0.46 -4.17 -9.91
C LEU A 18 0.36 -2.78 -10.49
N SER A 19 -0.67 -2.04 -10.10
CA SER A 19 -0.75 -0.61 -10.33
C SER A 19 -0.92 0.09 -9.00
N VAL A 20 -0.37 1.29 -8.87
CA VAL A 20 -0.43 2.04 -7.62
C VAL A 20 -0.87 3.46 -7.93
N THR A 21 -1.95 3.89 -7.29
CA THR A 21 -2.41 5.27 -7.37
C THR A 21 -2.32 5.88 -5.97
N THR A 22 -2.25 7.21 -5.93
CA THR A 22 -2.13 7.92 -4.67
C THR A 22 -3.13 9.06 -4.65
N THR A 23 -3.86 9.20 -3.54
CA THR A 23 -4.78 10.31 -3.32
C THR A 23 -4.45 10.96 -1.99
N ALA A 24 -5.13 12.05 -1.67
CA ALA A 24 -4.96 12.73 -0.39
C ALA A 24 -6.32 13.06 0.18
N ALA A 25 -6.46 12.91 1.50
CA ALA A 25 -7.68 13.19 2.23
C ALA A 25 -7.31 13.83 3.56
N ASP A 26 -7.66 15.10 3.75
CA ASP A 26 -7.41 15.83 5.01
C ASP A 26 -5.94 15.76 5.46
N GLY A 27 -5.02 15.89 4.50
CA GLY A 27 -3.59 15.84 4.80
C GLY A 27 -3.04 14.43 4.95
N ILE A 28 -3.87 13.41 4.80
CA ILE A 28 -3.44 12.01 4.84
C ILE A 28 -3.20 11.54 3.41
N ARG A 29 -2.05 10.95 3.18
CA ARG A 29 -1.72 10.37 1.88
C ARG A 29 -2.28 8.95 1.84
N VAL A 30 -3.12 8.65 0.84
CA VAL A 30 -3.71 7.33 0.69
C VAL A 30 -3.10 6.66 -0.53
N ILE A 31 -2.51 5.50 -0.33
CA ILE A 31 -1.87 4.72 -1.40
C ILE A 31 -2.78 3.54 -1.72
N HIS A 32 -3.13 3.40 -2.99
CA HIS A 32 -4.09 2.39 -3.47
C HIS A 32 -3.40 1.42 -4.42
N PRO A 33 -2.72 0.39 -3.91
CA PRO A 33 -2.20 -0.66 -4.80
C PRO A 33 -3.35 -1.56 -5.28
N THR A 34 -3.27 -1.99 -6.53
CA THR A 34 -4.27 -2.88 -7.14
C THR A 34 -3.55 -4.01 -7.84
N GLY A 35 -3.82 -5.24 -7.44
CA GLY A 35 -3.24 -6.42 -8.04
C GLY A 35 -2.45 -7.25 -7.05
N GLU A 36 -1.31 -7.77 -7.48
CA GLU A 36 -0.47 -8.64 -6.67
C GLU A 36 0.80 -7.93 -6.25
N ILE A 37 1.17 -8.07 -4.99
CA ILE A 37 2.40 -7.50 -4.45
C ILE A 37 3.37 -8.65 -4.20
N ASP A 38 4.38 -8.79 -5.07
CA ASP A 38 5.40 -9.80 -4.97
C ASP A 38 6.76 -9.18 -5.29
N HIS A 39 7.81 -9.99 -5.36
CA HIS A 39 9.15 -9.45 -5.57
C HIS A 39 9.36 -8.83 -6.95
N HIS A 40 8.50 -9.13 -7.94
CA HIS A 40 8.55 -8.49 -9.25
C HIS A 40 7.84 -7.14 -9.26
N THR A 41 6.80 -6.98 -8.45
CA THR A 41 5.94 -5.80 -8.50
C THR A 41 6.16 -4.85 -7.33
N CYS A 42 6.78 -5.31 -6.26
CA CYS A 42 6.86 -4.55 -5.01
C CYS A 42 7.60 -3.21 -5.17
N GLY A 43 8.45 -3.07 -6.19
CA GLY A 43 9.15 -1.82 -6.42
C GLY A 43 8.22 -0.64 -6.67
N GLN A 44 7.06 -0.88 -7.28
CA GLN A 44 6.08 0.17 -7.51
C GLN A 44 5.50 0.68 -6.19
N LEU A 45 5.19 -0.23 -5.28
CA LEU A 45 4.69 0.14 -3.96
C LEU A 45 5.80 0.85 -3.16
N GLN A 46 7.00 0.33 -3.20
CA GLN A 46 8.13 0.94 -2.51
C GLN A 46 8.36 2.36 -3.00
N GLN A 47 8.31 2.58 -4.30
CA GLN A 47 8.51 3.90 -4.88
C GLN A 47 7.43 4.87 -4.40
N ALA A 48 6.17 4.43 -4.38
CA ALA A 48 5.08 5.27 -3.89
C ALA A 48 5.28 5.66 -2.44
N LEU A 49 5.75 4.72 -1.61
CA LEU A 49 6.02 5.00 -0.20
C LEU A 49 7.27 5.86 -0.01
N ASN A 50 8.27 5.72 -0.86
CA ASN A 50 9.50 6.49 -0.76
C ASN A 50 9.34 7.96 -1.18
N THR A 51 8.28 8.29 -1.91
CA THR A 51 8.02 9.68 -2.29
C THR A 51 7.37 10.49 -1.16
N LEU A 52 7.15 9.88 -0.01
CA LEU A 52 6.56 10.54 1.15
C LEU A 52 7.66 11.32 1.87
N THR A 53 7.87 12.57 1.45
CA THR A 53 8.95 13.40 1.98
C THR A 53 8.45 14.46 2.94
N ALA A 54 7.16 14.47 3.24
CA ALA A 54 6.59 15.45 4.15
C ALA A 54 7.08 15.24 5.57
N ASP A 55 7.12 16.32 6.33
CA ASP A 55 7.36 16.25 7.76
C ASP A 55 6.11 15.65 8.42
N ARG A 56 6.29 14.70 9.32
CA ARG A 56 5.20 13.99 10.01
C ARG A 56 4.24 13.37 9.01
N PRO A 57 4.72 12.49 8.13
CA PRO A 57 3.87 11.90 7.10
C PRO A 57 2.76 11.06 7.73
N ARG A 58 1.54 11.22 7.21
CA ARG A 58 0.37 10.44 7.62
C ARG A 58 -0.08 9.64 6.40
N VAL A 59 0.01 8.33 6.52
CA VAL A 59 -0.14 7.44 5.37
C VAL A 59 -1.16 6.35 5.68
N VAL A 60 -2.06 6.11 4.74
CA VAL A 60 -2.94 4.94 4.76
C VAL A 60 -2.69 4.15 3.49
N VAL A 61 -2.47 2.85 3.62
CA VAL A 61 -2.37 1.95 2.47
C VAL A 61 -3.69 1.19 2.38
N ASP A 62 -4.43 1.43 1.31
CA ASP A 62 -5.71 0.79 1.06
C ASP A 62 -5.45 -0.53 0.34
N LEU A 63 -5.66 -1.64 1.03
CA LEU A 63 -5.37 -2.98 0.53
C LEU A 63 -6.60 -3.66 -0.07
N SER A 64 -7.70 -2.94 -0.26
CA SER A 64 -8.97 -3.54 -0.69
C SER A 64 -8.91 -4.16 -2.07
N ARG A 65 -7.95 -3.77 -2.90
CA ARG A 65 -7.80 -4.30 -4.25
C ARG A 65 -6.52 -5.11 -4.43
N VAL A 66 -5.89 -5.49 -3.34
CA VAL A 66 -4.71 -6.35 -3.37
C VAL A 66 -5.16 -7.79 -3.20
N THR A 67 -4.87 -8.62 -4.20
CA THR A 67 -5.32 -10.01 -4.21
C THR A 67 -4.27 -10.97 -3.64
N PHE A 68 -3.03 -10.54 -3.56
CA PHE A 68 -1.92 -11.38 -3.10
C PHE A 68 -0.81 -10.50 -2.54
N MET A 69 -0.16 -10.97 -1.49
CA MET A 69 1.02 -10.31 -0.93
C MET A 69 1.96 -11.38 -0.38
N ASP A 70 3.24 -11.30 -0.75
CA ASP A 70 4.27 -12.17 -0.20
C ASP A 70 5.18 -11.38 0.76
N SER A 71 6.29 -11.99 1.15
CA SER A 71 7.22 -11.36 2.08
C SER A 71 7.86 -10.08 1.54
N SER A 72 7.93 -9.92 0.21
CA SER A 72 8.46 -8.69 -0.38
C SER A 72 7.58 -7.49 0.00
N GLY A 73 6.26 -7.66 -0.09
CA GLY A 73 5.32 -6.62 0.32
C GLY A 73 5.40 -6.35 1.82
N ILE A 74 5.50 -7.40 2.61
CA ILE A 74 5.63 -7.28 4.07
C ILE A 74 6.86 -6.45 4.43
N ASN A 75 8.00 -6.75 3.80
CA ASN A 75 9.24 -6.03 4.09
C ASN A 75 9.13 -4.55 3.74
N ILE A 76 8.43 -4.24 2.65
CA ILE A 76 8.23 -2.84 2.23
C ILE A 76 7.35 -2.10 3.24
N LEU A 77 6.29 -2.75 3.74
CA LEU A 77 5.43 -2.13 4.75
C LEU A 77 6.19 -1.88 6.04
N ILE A 78 7.02 -2.81 6.47
CA ILE A 78 7.82 -2.64 7.67
C ILE A 78 8.83 -1.50 7.50
N ALA A 79 9.49 -1.43 6.34
CA ALA A 79 10.43 -0.35 6.06
C ALA A 79 9.73 1.00 6.06
N ALA A 80 8.54 1.08 5.46
CA ALA A 80 7.75 2.30 5.47
C ALA A 80 7.36 2.71 6.89
N TYR A 81 6.98 1.74 7.72
CA TYR A 81 6.65 2.00 9.11
C TYR A 81 7.83 2.63 9.84
N LYS A 82 9.02 2.09 9.65
CA LYS A 82 10.22 2.63 10.29
C LYS A 82 10.51 4.05 9.81
N ASN A 83 10.36 4.29 8.52
CA ASN A 83 10.64 5.60 7.94
C ASN A 83 9.66 6.66 8.42
N VAL A 84 8.36 6.35 8.40
CA VAL A 84 7.37 7.35 8.82
C VAL A 84 7.45 7.60 10.32
N THR A 85 7.73 6.56 11.10
CA THR A 85 7.88 6.72 12.55
C THR A 85 9.10 7.58 12.88
N ALA A 86 10.21 7.40 12.16
CA ALA A 86 11.41 8.22 12.35
C ALA A 86 11.15 9.68 12.00
N ALA A 87 10.17 9.96 11.15
CA ALA A 87 9.79 11.32 10.76
C ALA A 87 8.61 11.85 11.58
N ASP A 88 8.30 11.21 12.71
CA ASP A 88 7.20 11.57 13.60
C ASP A 88 5.83 11.46 12.93
N GLY A 89 5.71 10.59 11.94
CA GLY A 89 4.46 10.31 11.27
C GLY A 89 3.86 8.97 11.68
N TRP A 90 2.89 8.51 10.90
CA TRP A 90 2.28 7.21 11.13
C TRP A 90 1.83 6.59 9.81
N ILE A 91 1.69 5.27 9.82
CA ILE A 91 1.15 4.51 8.71
C ILE A 91 0.08 3.56 9.25
N ARG A 92 -1.01 3.42 8.50
CA ARG A 92 -2.12 2.51 8.80
C ARG A 92 -2.47 1.71 7.56
N LEU A 93 -3.01 0.52 7.77
CA LEU A 93 -3.50 -0.33 6.67
C LEU A 93 -5.01 -0.36 6.72
N ALA A 94 -5.64 -0.43 5.54
CA ALA A 94 -7.10 -0.40 5.44
C ALA A 94 -7.63 -1.52 4.56
N ALA A 95 -8.71 -2.13 4.99
CA ALA A 95 -9.55 -3.02 4.19
C ALA A 95 -8.79 -4.17 3.53
N PRO A 96 -7.90 -4.89 4.23
CA PRO A 96 -7.16 -5.98 3.59
C PRO A 96 -8.12 -7.07 3.13
N THR A 97 -7.86 -7.62 1.95
CA THR A 97 -8.59 -8.80 1.50
C THR A 97 -8.24 -9.99 2.41
N THR A 98 -9.08 -11.01 2.40
CA THR A 98 -8.86 -12.16 3.28
C THR A 98 -7.47 -12.79 3.12
N PRO A 99 -6.97 -13.06 1.90
CA PRO A 99 -5.63 -13.63 1.76
C PRO A 99 -4.54 -12.73 2.30
N VAL A 100 -4.67 -11.42 2.09
CA VAL A 100 -3.68 -10.47 2.58
C VAL A 100 -3.72 -10.36 4.09
N LEU A 101 -4.92 -10.31 4.67
CA LEU A 101 -5.06 -10.25 6.13
C LEU A 101 -4.41 -11.47 6.79
N ARG A 102 -4.58 -12.65 6.21
CA ARG A 102 -3.95 -13.85 6.75
C ARG A 102 -2.44 -13.74 6.79
N VAL A 103 -1.83 -13.22 5.73
CA VAL A 103 -0.38 -13.03 5.68
C VAL A 103 0.05 -12.04 6.76
N LEU A 104 -0.67 -10.91 6.87
CA LEU A 104 -0.35 -9.91 7.88
C LEU A 104 -0.41 -10.47 9.30
N GLN A 105 -1.42 -11.30 9.57
CA GLN A 105 -1.57 -11.92 10.88
C GLN A 105 -0.50 -12.96 11.16
N LEU A 106 -0.17 -13.78 10.16
CA LEU A 106 0.84 -14.83 10.32
C LEU A 106 2.22 -14.26 10.66
N VAL A 107 2.56 -13.14 10.06
CA VAL A 107 3.87 -12.51 10.29
C VAL A 107 3.80 -11.40 11.33
N ARG A 108 2.64 -11.21 11.95
CA ARG A 108 2.42 -10.27 13.05
C ARG A 108 2.65 -8.81 12.67
N VAL A 109 2.44 -8.46 11.41
CA VAL A 109 2.51 -7.06 10.99
C VAL A 109 1.38 -6.25 11.61
N ASP A 110 0.24 -6.89 11.86
CA ASP A 110 -0.90 -6.23 12.49
C ASP A 110 -0.62 -5.82 13.94
N ASP A 111 0.41 -6.38 14.57
CA ASP A 111 0.88 -5.92 15.89
C ASP A 111 1.72 -4.65 15.78
N LEU A 112 2.31 -4.41 14.62
CA LEU A 112 3.20 -3.27 14.40
C LEU A 112 2.49 -2.12 13.71
N ILE A 113 1.69 -2.42 12.69
CA ILE A 113 0.97 -1.43 11.90
C ILE A 113 -0.52 -1.70 12.06
N HIS A 114 -1.25 -0.72 12.59
CA HIS A 114 -2.67 -0.88 12.84
C HIS A 114 -3.43 -1.13 11.54
N CYS A 115 -4.26 -2.18 11.54
CA CYS A 115 -5.03 -2.59 10.39
C CYS A 115 -6.51 -2.35 10.66
N TYR A 116 -7.15 -1.56 9.80
CA TYR A 116 -8.55 -1.18 9.95
C TYR A 116 -9.41 -1.96 8.97
N PRO A 117 -10.66 -2.28 9.33
CA PRO A 117 -11.53 -3.07 8.44
C PRO A 117 -11.96 -2.31 7.19
N ASP A 118 -11.94 -0.99 7.20
CA ASP A 118 -12.27 -0.21 6.00
C ASP A 118 -11.48 1.09 5.97
N LEU A 119 -11.51 1.73 4.80
CA LEU A 119 -10.75 2.96 4.58
C LEU A 119 -11.27 4.12 5.44
N SER A 120 -12.57 4.20 5.61
CA SER A 120 -13.19 5.26 6.40
C SER A 120 -12.64 5.26 7.83
N GLN A 121 -12.55 4.10 8.44
CA GLN A 121 -12.02 3.97 9.79
C GLN A 121 -10.52 4.28 9.84
N ALA A 122 -9.77 3.88 8.82
CA ALA A 122 -8.34 4.15 8.76
C ALA A 122 -8.04 5.65 8.64
N LEU A 123 -8.96 6.41 8.07
CA LEU A 123 -8.81 7.85 7.90
C LEU A 123 -9.29 8.65 9.12
N ALA A 124 -9.97 8.03 10.03
CA ALA A 124 -10.52 8.72 11.20
C ALA A 124 -9.37 9.22 12.10
N PRO A 125 -9.55 10.39 12.73
CA PRO A 125 -8.52 10.95 13.60
C PRO A 125 -8.27 10.11 14.85
#